data_5a0686fb1cf8dd18ca7274f98037527e
#
_entry.id   5a0686fb1cf8dd18ca7274f98037527e
#
_cell.length_a   1.000
_cell.length_b   1.000
_cell.length_c   1.000
_cell.angle_alpha   90.00
_cell.angle_beta   90.00
_cell.angle_gamma   90.00
#
_symmetry.space_group_name_H-M   'P 1'
#
loop_
_entity.id
_entity.type
_entity.pdbx_description
1 polymer ?
#
loop_
_entity_poly.entity_id
_entity_poly.type
_entity_poly.pdbx_seq_one_letter_code
_entity_poly.pdbx_strand_id
1 'polypeptide(L)'
;MNNFPRATTALVFAFSLFSGSVAAIAQSTKSTDQTQTTNSTQADSKTTATSQASQPKTTPARSTRPLSTNEDPAMIGKRNINGGIISKMSGSTEKEVRQGREAAAEVDRQAKFIEDPMITEYVNRVGQNIVLHSDAKVPFTINVIDSDEVNAFALPGGFFYVNKGLLLAADNEAELAGVMAHEIAHVAARHAVENQTKASLLEYAALGASIFLGGIPGMIYQNTAGIGLLGIFMKFSRGAEEEADKLGIQYMYAAGYDPGAMATMFEKLEAKNKKKPGFISRAFATHPAPPDRRASALALAARFPEHEEYVISSSEFQRVKAKLLRLSNARATTAGAIQTSDDTG
;
A
#
# COMPACT_ATOMS: atom_id res chain seq x y z
N MET A 1 -26.26 49.61 34.93
CA MET A 1 -25.28 49.76 36.00
C MET A 1 -25.33 48.45 36.82
N ASN A 2 -24.43 47.52 36.58
CA ASN A 2 -24.18 46.39 37.47
C ASN A 2 -22.73 45.95 37.21
N ASN A 3 -21.89 46.25 38.19
CA ASN A 3 -20.47 45.89 38.28
C ASN A 3 -20.34 44.43 38.70
N PHE A 4 -19.55 43.63 37.95
CA PHE A 4 -19.03 42.36 38.40
C PHE A 4 -17.51 42.49 38.64
N PRO A 5 -16.95 42.00 39.77
CA PRO A 5 -15.54 42.09 40.07
C PRO A 5 -14.76 40.98 39.32
N ARG A 6 -13.61 41.38 38.79
CA ARG A 6 -12.57 40.50 38.25
C ARG A 6 -11.83 39.79 39.38
N ALA A 7 -11.92 38.47 39.46
CA ALA A 7 -11.05 37.65 40.31
C ALA A 7 -9.84 37.20 39.49
N THR A 8 -8.66 37.71 39.89
CA THR A 8 -7.36 37.28 39.36
C THR A 8 -6.84 36.15 40.23
N THR A 9 -6.85 34.92 39.72
CA THR A 9 -6.22 33.77 40.42
C THR A 9 -4.92 33.46 39.72
N ALA A 10 -3.80 33.76 40.37
CA ALA A 10 -2.46 33.34 39.96
C ALA A 10 -2.25 31.87 40.36
N LEU A 11 -1.98 31.00 39.40
CA LEU A 11 -1.63 29.59 39.63
C LEU A 11 -0.13 29.43 39.51
N VAL A 12 0.53 29.10 40.63
CA VAL A 12 1.96 28.79 40.71
C VAL A 12 2.18 27.36 40.23
N PHE A 13 3.00 27.19 39.20
CA PHE A 13 3.46 25.88 38.75
C PHE A 13 4.66 25.42 39.56
N ALA A 14 4.50 24.32 40.29
CA ALA A 14 5.61 23.58 40.90
C ALA A 14 6.05 22.48 39.92
N PHE A 15 7.29 22.57 39.43
CA PHE A 15 7.95 21.58 38.60
C PHE A 15 8.63 20.56 39.51
N SER A 16 8.15 19.30 39.54
CA SER A 16 8.86 18.18 40.15
C SER A 16 9.62 17.41 39.10
N LEU A 17 10.94 17.53 39.16
CA LEU A 17 11.87 16.70 38.35
C LEU A 17 11.91 15.28 38.93
N PHE A 18 11.52 14.31 38.13
CA PHE A 18 11.73 12.89 38.42
C PHE A 18 12.91 12.39 37.61
N SER A 19 14.06 12.27 38.25
CA SER A 19 15.24 11.62 37.72
C SER A 19 15.11 10.11 37.92
N GLY A 20 14.91 9.36 36.86
CA GLY A 20 14.95 7.90 36.85
C GLY A 20 16.19 7.38 36.13
N SER A 21 17.09 6.76 36.89
CA SER A 21 18.35 6.16 36.44
C SER A 21 18.11 4.97 35.53
N VAL A 22 18.78 4.97 34.38
CA VAL A 22 18.92 3.80 33.50
C VAL A 22 20.13 3.01 33.98
N ALA A 23 19.93 1.81 34.49
CA ALA A 23 20.99 0.85 34.77
C ALA A 23 21.34 0.06 33.50
N ALA A 24 22.57 0.21 33.04
CA ALA A 24 23.18 -0.61 32.01
C ALA A 24 23.57 -1.97 32.58
N ILE A 25 23.18 -3.04 31.93
CA ILE A 25 23.75 -4.37 32.14
C ILE A 25 24.57 -4.73 30.91
N ALA A 26 25.88 -4.64 31.08
CA ALA A 26 26.87 -5.28 30.21
C ALA A 26 27.31 -6.60 30.88
N GLN A 27 27.56 -7.60 30.07
CA GLN A 27 28.48 -8.74 30.25
C GLN A 27 27.86 -9.98 29.59
N SER A 28 28.55 -10.86 28.93
CA SER A 28 29.95 -11.24 28.97
C SER A 28 30.24 -12.15 27.78
N THR A 29 31.35 -11.92 27.16
CA THR A 29 32.05 -12.81 26.22
C THR A 29 32.51 -14.07 26.89
N LYS A 30 32.37 -15.23 26.24
CA LYS A 30 33.29 -16.37 26.46
C LYS A 30 33.63 -17.04 25.14
N SER A 31 34.86 -16.84 24.73
CA SER A 31 35.60 -17.56 23.73
C SER A 31 35.96 -18.93 24.29
N THR A 32 35.90 -19.99 23.51
CA THR A 32 36.69 -21.18 23.67
C THR A 32 37.09 -21.73 22.31
N ASP A 33 38.36 -21.85 22.18
CA ASP A 33 39.25 -22.19 21.08
C ASP A 33 39.37 -23.72 20.92
N GLN A 34 39.97 -24.09 19.75
CA GLN A 34 40.62 -25.37 19.39
C GLN A 34 39.69 -26.51 18.89
N THR A 35 39.95 -27.22 17.81
CA THR A 35 41.24 -27.70 17.28
C THR A 35 41.06 -28.20 15.84
N GLN A 36 42.05 -27.93 14.98
CA GLN A 36 42.27 -28.54 13.66
C GLN A 36 42.40 -30.05 13.72
N THR A 37 41.91 -30.74 12.69
CA THR A 37 42.63 -31.91 12.16
C THR A 37 42.39 -32.05 10.66
N THR A 38 43.45 -31.92 9.91
CA THR A 38 43.62 -32.23 8.50
C THR A 38 43.51 -33.71 8.24
N ASN A 39 42.85 -34.13 7.15
CA ASN A 39 43.36 -35.27 6.37
C ASN A 39 42.84 -35.18 4.92
N SER A 40 43.79 -35.09 4.04
CA SER A 40 43.72 -35.26 2.59
C SER A 40 43.58 -36.73 2.24
N THR A 41 42.72 -37.08 1.27
CA THR A 41 42.99 -38.19 0.33
C THR A 41 42.20 -37.96 -0.95
N GLN A 42 42.93 -37.86 -2.05
CA GLN A 42 42.50 -37.97 -3.43
C GLN A 42 42.02 -39.40 -3.74
N ALA A 43 40.98 -39.55 -4.53
CA ALA A 43 40.96 -40.43 -5.70
C ALA A 43 39.60 -40.47 -6.43
N ASP A 44 39.73 -40.20 -7.69
CA ASP A 44 39.04 -40.82 -8.87
C ASP A 44 37.56 -40.59 -9.19
N SER A 45 37.49 -39.94 -10.33
CA SER A 45 36.46 -39.85 -11.34
C SER A 45 35.56 -41.07 -11.56
N LYS A 46 34.24 -40.86 -11.54
CA LYS A 46 33.36 -41.55 -12.48
C LYS A 46 32.10 -40.72 -12.78
N THR A 47 32.05 -40.22 -14.02
CA THR A 47 30.93 -39.59 -14.63
C THR A 47 29.75 -40.55 -14.68
N THR A 48 28.66 -40.21 -13.97
CA THR A 48 27.37 -40.82 -14.21
C THR A 48 26.33 -39.68 -14.34
N ALA A 49 25.85 -39.47 -15.56
CA ALA A 49 24.77 -38.55 -15.86
C ALA A 49 23.50 -39.10 -15.21
N THR A 50 23.12 -38.52 -14.09
CA THR A 50 21.81 -38.76 -13.47
C THR A 50 20.85 -37.70 -13.99
N SER A 51 19.96 -38.15 -14.86
CA SER A 51 18.75 -37.46 -15.28
C SER A 51 18.02 -36.93 -14.03
N GLN A 52 18.04 -35.59 -13.82
CA GLN A 52 17.17 -34.96 -12.84
C GLN A 52 15.74 -35.04 -13.34
N ALA A 53 15.00 -36.03 -12.82
CA ALA A 53 13.56 -36.06 -12.92
C ALA A 53 13.02 -34.78 -12.26
N SER A 54 12.37 -33.92 -13.06
CA SER A 54 11.61 -32.77 -12.59
C SER A 54 10.60 -33.25 -11.54
N GLN A 55 10.77 -32.81 -10.30
CA GLN A 55 9.77 -33.03 -9.26
C GLN A 55 8.44 -32.42 -9.73
N PRO A 56 7.31 -33.13 -9.61
CA PRO A 56 6.01 -32.57 -9.92
C PRO A 56 5.77 -31.38 -8.99
N LYS A 57 5.51 -30.19 -9.56
CA LYS A 57 4.97 -29.05 -8.81
C LYS A 57 3.68 -29.55 -8.15
N THR A 58 3.69 -29.75 -6.85
CA THR A 58 2.49 -30.04 -6.08
C THR A 58 1.59 -28.81 -6.16
N THR A 59 0.60 -28.85 -7.01
CA THR A 59 -0.51 -27.90 -7.01
C THR A 59 -1.18 -28.02 -5.65
N PRO A 60 -1.35 -26.91 -4.88
CA PRO A 60 -2.03 -26.99 -3.60
C PRO A 60 -3.42 -27.58 -3.80
N ALA A 61 -3.79 -28.54 -2.96
CA ALA A 61 -5.09 -29.18 -3.03
C ALA A 61 -6.20 -28.12 -2.97
N ARG A 62 -7.04 -28.07 -4.01
CA ARG A 62 -8.16 -27.13 -4.10
C ARG A 62 -9.08 -27.33 -2.89
N SER A 63 -9.26 -26.33 -2.05
CA SER A 63 -10.18 -26.37 -0.91
C SER A 63 -11.61 -26.63 -1.41
N THR A 64 -12.26 -27.66 -0.89
CA THR A 64 -13.64 -28.03 -1.22
C THR A 64 -14.68 -27.18 -0.47
N ARG A 65 -14.24 -26.29 0.46
CA ARG A 65 -15.15 -25.42 1.18
C ARG A 65 -15.78 -24.40 0.22
N PRO A 66 -17.12 -24.23 0.20
CA PRO A 66 -17.78 -23.21 -0.59
C PRO A 66 -17.20 -21.81 -0.29
N LEU A 67 -17.16 -20.94 -1.31
CA LEU A 67 -16.82 -19.53 -1.12
C LEU A 67 -17.88 -18.86 -0.26
N SER A 68 -17.46 -18.03 0.69
CA SER A 68 -18.39 -17.15 1.40
C SER A 68 -18.83 -16.01 0.48
N THR A 69 -19.94 -15.34 0.79
CA THR A 69 -20.43 -14.18 0.02
C THR A 69 -19.33 -13.12 -0.22
N ASN A 70 -18.44 -12.93 0.76
CA ASN A 70 -17.35 -11.96 0.64
C ASN A 70 -16.12 -12.49 -0.10
N GLU A 71 -16.06 -13.79 -0.39
CA GLU A 71 -14.98 -14.43 -1.15
C GLU A 71 -15.40 -14.80 -2.59
N ASP A 72 -16.70 -14.73 -2.90
CA ASP A 72 -17.25 -15.15 -4.18
C ASP A 72 -17.24 -13.99 -5.20
N PRO A 73 -16.48 -14.06 -6.29
CA PRO A 73 -16.48 -13.02 -7.32
C PRO A 73 -17.86 -12.79 -7.96
N ALA A 74 -18.73 -13.80 -8.01
CA ALA A 74 -20.09 -13.66 -8.54
C ALA A 74 -21.00 -12.74 -7.69
N MET A 75 -20.57 -12.42 -6.47
CA MET A 75 -21.27 -11.53 -5.54
C MET A 75 -20.80 -10.08 -5.62
N ILE A 76 -19.80 -9.76 -6.45
CA ILE A 76 -19.34 -8.38 -6.68
C ILE A 76 -20.53 -7.49 -7.10
N GLY A 77 -20.64 -6.32 -6.48
CA GLY A 77 -21.73 -5.36 -6.70
C GLY A 77 -23.08 -5.72 -6.07
N LYS A 78 -23.28 -6.97 -5.65
CA LYS A 78 -24.53 -7.48 -5.03
C LYS A 78 -24.44 -7.61 -3.51
N ARG A 79 -23.25 -7.65 -2.96
CA ARG A 79 -22.95 -7.77 -1.54
C ARG A 79 -22.76 -6.41 -0.87
N ASN A 80 -22.84 -6.38 0.45
CA ASN A 80 -22.54 -5.20 1.25
C ASN A 80 -21.23 -5.42 2.03
N ILE A 81 -20.12 -4.97 1.49
CA ILE A 81 -18.79 -5.03 2.14
C ILE A 81 -18.63 -3.97 3.23
N ASN A 82 -19.50 -2.95 3.26
CA ASN A 82 -19.48 -1.82 4.19
C ASN A 82 -20.55 -1.93 5.28
N GLY A 83 -20.90 -3.15 5.72
CA GLY A 83 -21.98 -3.40 6.69
C GLY A 83 -21.62 -3.13 8.15
N GLY A 84 -20.36 -2.82 8.48
CA GLY A 84 -19.85 -2.60 9.81
C GLY A 84 -20.43 -1.35 10.52
N ILE A 85 -20.39 -1.35 11.86
CA ILE A 85 -20.86 -0.20 12.66
C ILE A 85 -20.02 1.04 12.36
N ILE A 86 -18.70 0.90 12.27
CA ILE A 86 -17.79 2.01 11.97
C ILE A 86 -18.08 2.59 10.59
N SER A 87 -18.27 1.74 9.58
CA SER A 87 -18.61 2.17 8.23
C SER A 87 -19.92 2.98 8.20
N LYS A 88 -20.95 2.55 8.96
CA LYS A 88 -22.20 3.32 9.11
C LYS A 88 -22.01 4.65 9.81
N MET A 89 -21.08 4.76 10.74
CA MET A 89 -20.75 6.01 11.46
C MET A 89 -19.87 6.95 10.63
N SER A 90 -19.19 6.45 9.60
CA SER A 90 -18.21 7.20 8.81
C SER A 90 -18.82 8.30 7.93
N GLY A 91 -20.12 8.43 7.89
CA GLY A 91 -20.84 9.47 7.16
C GLY A 91 -21.19 9.08 5.72
N SER A 92 -21.72 10.05 4.97
CA SER A 92 -22.20 9.82 3.63
C SER A 92 -21.08 9.78 2.58
N THR A 93 -21.37 9.21 1.43
CA THR A 93 -20.48 9.19 0.26
C THR A 93 -20.11 10.59 -0.22
N GLU A 94 -21.04 11.56 -0.13
CA GLU A 94 -20.79 12.95 -0.52
C GLU A 94 -19.75 13.61 0.39
N LYS A 95 -19.79 13.33 1.71
CA LYS A 95 -18.77 13.80 2.66
C LYS A 95 -17.43 13.20 2.31
N GLU A 96 -17.39 11.91 2.02
CA GLU A 96 -16.18 11.19 1.62
C GLU A 96 -15.55 11.78 0.36
N VAL A 97 -16.34 11.98 -0.70
CA VAL A 97 -15.88 12.60 -1.97
C VAL A 97 -15.35 14.01 -1.73
N ARG A 98 -16.00 14.80 -0.87
CA ARG A 98 -15.52 16.16 -0.55
C ARG A 98 -14.16 16.12 0.14
N GLN A 99 -13.99 15.28 1.16
CA GLN A 99 -12.72 15.13 1.87
C GLN A 99 -11.61 14.60 0.95
N GLY A 100 -11.91 13.63 0.11
CA GLY A 100 -10.98 13.13 -0.90
C GLY A 100 -10.57 14.20 -1.90
N ARG A 101 -11.50 15.06 -2.33
CA ARG A 101 -11.20 16.19 -3.24
C ARG A 101 -10.27 17.21 -2.61
N GLU A 102 -10.44 17.52 -1.33
CA GLU A 102 -9.54 18.40 -0.58
C GLU A 102 -8.12 17.83 -0.49
N ALA A 103 -8.02 16.52 -0.20
CA ALA A 103 -6.74 15.82 -0.20
C ALA A 103 -6.12 15.71 -1.60
N ALA A 104 -6.93 15.44 -2.64
CA ALA A 104 -6.49 15.39 -4.03
C ALA A 104 -5.92 16.74 -4.50
N ALA A 105 -6.57 17.85 -4.14
CA ALA A 105 -6.08 19.18 -4.46
C ALA A 105 -4.70 19.48 -3.85
N GLU A 106 -4.34 18.86 -2.71
CA GLU A 106 -3.01 18.96 -2.14
C GLU A 106 -1.98 18.15 -2.94
N VAL A 107 -2.33 16.93 -3.36
CA VAL A 107 -1.50 16.13 -4.26
C VAL A 107 -1.28 16.88 -5.57
N ASP A 108 -2.34 17.42 -6.16
CA ASP A 108 -2.30 18.10 -7.47
C ASP A 108 -1.41 19.35 -7.46
N ARG A 109 -1.28 20.03 -6.30
CA ARG A 109 -0.35 21.16 -6.15
C ARG A 109 1.12 20.77 -6.11
N GLN A 110 1.43 19.56 -5.65
CA GLN A 110 2.80 19.13 -5.39
C GLN A 110 3.33 18.15 -6.44
N ALA A 111 2.46 17.38 -7.07
CA ALA A 111 2.84 16.34 -8.01
C ALA A 111 3.08 16.92 -9.43
N LYS A 112 4.04 16.31 -10.13
CA LYS A 112 4.17 16.46 -11.58
C LYS A 112 3.46 15.31 -12.25
N PHE A 113 2.59 15.59 -13.19
CA PHE A 113 1.83 14.58 -13.92
C PHE A 113 2.48 14.24 -15.25
N ILE A 114 2.24 13.01 -15.71
CA ILE A 114 2.48 12.60 -17.08
C ILE A 114 1.23 12.93 -17.87
N GLU A 115 1.37 13.79 -18.88
CA GLU A 115 0.26 14.24 -19.74
C GLU A 115 0.21 13.48 -21.08
N ASP A 116 1.12 12.54 -21.31
CA ASP A 116 1.17 11.77 -22.54
C ASP A 116 -0.06 10.87 -22.70
N PRO A 117 -0.91 11.09 -23.74
CA PRO A 117 -2.19 10.38 -23.88
C PRO A 117 -2.04 8.85 -23.95
N MET A 118 -0.98 8.35 -24.62
CA MET A 118 -0.75 6.90 -24.70
C MET A 118 -0.59 6.26 -23.31
N ILE A 119 0.05 6.98 -22.39
CA ILE A 119 0.31 6.47 -21.03
C ILE A 119 -0.94 6.66 -20.17
N THR A 120 -1.54 7.85 -20.19
CA THR A 120 -2.68 8.16 -19.33
C THR A 120 -3.93 7.39 -19.72
N GLU A 121 -4.24 7.27 -21.01
CA GLU A 121 -5.38 6.49 -21.51
C GLU A 121 -5.21 5.00 -21.19
N TYR A 122 -4.00 4.46 -21.37
CA TYR A 122 -3.70 3.07 -21.02
C TYR A 122 -3.95 2.79 -19.53
N VAL A 123 -3.37 3.59 -18.62
CA VAL A 123 -3.52 3.42 -17.18
C VAL A 123 -4.99 3.58 -16.76
N ASN A 124 -5.68 4.58 -17.33
CA ASN A 124 -7.10 4.77 -17.10
C ASN A 124 -7.91 3.55 -17.54
N ARG A 125 -7.65 2.99 -18.72
CA ARG A 125 -8.39 1.81 -19.20
C ARG A 125 -8.19 0.60 -18.30
N VAL A 126 -6.96 0.30 -17.86
CA VAL A 126 -6.68 -0.78 -16.90
C VAL A 126 -7.45 -0.55 -15.60
N GLY A 127 -7.34 0.65 -15.02
CA GLY A 127 -8.00 0.95 -13.75
C GLY A 127 -9.52 0.99 -13.85
N GLN A 128 -10.10 1.61 -14.89
CA GLN A 128 -11.55 1.64 -15.08
C GLN A 128 -12.13 0.24 -15.33
N ASN A 129 -11.41 -0.64 -16.03
CA ASN A 129 -11.82 -2.03 -16.16
C ASN A 129 -11.96 -2.71 -14.79
N ILE A 130 -10.99 -2.51 -13.89
CA ILE A 130 -11.05 -3.05 -12.53
C ILE A 130 -12.18 -2.42 -11.72
N VAL A 131 -12.36 -1.10 -11.82
CA VAL A 131 -13.45 -0.38 -11.12
C VAL A 131 -14.82 -0.91 -11.53
N LEU A 132 -15.05 -1.15 -12.82
CA LEU A 132 -16.30 -1.70 -13.34
C LEU A 132 -16.59 -3.12 -12.80
N HIS A 133 -15.55 -3.87 -12.45
CA HIS A 133 -15.64 -5.22 -11.91
C HIS A 133 -15.36 -5.25 -10.38
N SER A 134 -15.69 -4.18 -9.68
CA SER A 134 -15.48 -4.04 -8.23
C SER A 134 -16.77 -3.72 -7.47
N ASP A 135 -16.69 -3.67 -6.14
CA ASP A 135 -17.78 -3.21 -5.27
C ASP A 135 -17.79 -1.68 -5.08
N ALA A 136 -16.97 -0.93 -5.82
CA ALA A 136 -16.86 0.51 -5.70
C ALA A 136 -18.19 1.22 -5.96
N LYS A 137 -18.51 2.23 -5.14
CA LYS A 137 -19.75 3.03 -5.24
C LYS A 137 -19.49 4.47 -5.64
N VAL A 138 -18.23 4.82 -5.91
CA VAL A 138 -17.81 6.15 -6.36
C VAL A 138 -17.10 6.05 -7.71
N PRO A 139 -17.16 7.06 -8.56
CA PRO A 139 -16.36 7.11 -9.77
C PRO A 139 -14.89 7.30 -9.43
N PHE A 140 -14.00 6.83 -10.31
CA PHE A 140 -12.56 7.01 -10.14
C PHE A 140 -12.00 8.00 -11.14
N THR A 141 -11.14 8.89 -10.63
CA THR A 141 -10.27 9.77 -11.44
C THR A 141 -8.85 9.27 -11.27
N ILE A 142 -8.23 8.79 -12.35
CA ILE A 142 -6.94 8.12 -12.31
C ILE A 142 -5.90 9.00 -12.99
N ASN A 143 -4.87 9.40 -12.26
CA ASN A 143 -3.78 10.25 -12.74
C ASN A 143 -2.44 9.51 -12.63
N VAL A 144 -1.51 9.80 -13.56
CA VAL A 144 -0.17 9.24 -13.55
C VAL A 144 0.83 10.30 -13.10
N ILE A 145 1.50 10.04 -11.97
CA ILE A 145 2.53 10.93 -11.41
C ILE A 145 3.90 10.59 -12.02
N ASP A 146 4.62 11.63 -12.44
CA ASP A 146 5.99 11.53 -12.93
C ASP A 146 6.98 11.39 -11.75
N SER A 147 6.87 10.30 -11.04
CA SER A 147 7.74 9.92 -9.93
C SER A 147 8.34 8.53 -10.18
N ASP A 148 9.64 8.39 -9.90
CA ASP A 148 10.35 7.11 -10.00
C ASP A 148 10.07 6.20 -8.78
N GLU A 149 9.40 6.70 -7.75
CA GLU A 149 8.98 5.91 -6.61
C GLU A 149 8.01 4.81 -7.05
N VAL A 150 8.27 3.57 -6.63
CA VAL A 150 7.38 2.44 -6.92
C VAL A 150 6.20 2.51 -5.97
N ASN A 151 5.13 3.19 -6.39
CA ASN A 151 3.95 3.43 -5.57
C ASN A 151 2.70 3.66 -6.42
N ALA A 152 1.54 3.38 -5.81
CA ALA A 152 0.23 3.88 -6.21
C ALA A 152 -0.57 4.11 -4.93
N PHE A 153 -1.55 5.00 -4.96
CA PHE A 153 -2.43 5.25 -3.82
C PHE A 153 -3.76 5.83 -4.27
N ALA A 154 -4.81 5.49 -3.54
CA ALA A 154 -6.13 6.04 -3.78
C ALA A 154 -6.64 6.77 -2.52
N LEU A 155 -7.24 7.93 -2.74
CA LEU A 155 -7.88 8.74 -1.71
C LEU A 155 -9.39 8.47 -1.66
N PRO A 156 -10.07 8.81 -0.56
CA PRO A 156 -11.52 8.73 -0.48
C PRO A 156 -12.20 9.37 -1.68
N GLY A 157 -13.33 8.81 -2.13
CA GLY A 157 -14.06 9.33 -3.27
C GLY A 157 -13.48 8.98 -4.64
N GLY A 158 -12.45 8.11 -4.71
CA GLY A 158 -11.93 7.54 -5.96
C GLY A 158 -10.88 8.38 -6.68
N PHE A 159 -10.19 9.32 -6.00
CA PHE A 159 -9.03 10.01 -6.56
C PHE A 159 -7.81 9.11 -6.48
N PHE A 160 -7.36 8.59 -7.62
CA PHE A 160 -6.36 7.54 -7.69
C PHE A 160 -5.10 8.01 -8.44
N TYR A 161 -3.95 7.76 -7.87
CA TYR A 161 -2.65 8.16 -8.38
C TYR A 161 -1.73 6.96 -8.57
N VAL A 162 -1.14 6.86 -9.75
CA VAL A 162 -0.21 5.79 -10.13
C VAL A 162 1.14 6.41 -10.48
N ASN A 163 2.18 6.06 -9.76
CA ASN A 163 3.52 6.57 -10.06
C ASN A 163 4.12 5.85 -11.28
N LYS A 164 4.85 6.57 -12.11
CA LYS A 164 5.65 6.03 -13.22
C LYS A 164 6.53 4.86 -12.79
N GLY A 165 7.14 4.96 -11.60
CA GLY A 165 7.99 3.92 -11.04
C GLY A 165 7.28 2.58 -10.87
N LEU A 166 5.97 2.55 -10.58
CA LEU A 166 5.19 1.33 -10.51
C LEU A 166 5.03 0.68 -11.88
N LEU A 167 4.68 1.45 -12.93
CA LEU A 167 4.57 0.94 -14.30
C LEU A 167 5.90 0.33 -14.77
N LEU A 168 7.02 0.96 -14.44
CA LEU A 168 8.36 0.47 -14.79
C LEU A 168 8.76 -0.78 -13.98
N ALA A 169 8.29 -0.90 -12.74
CA ALA A 169 8.60 -2.04 -11.87
C ALA A 169 7.80 -3.29 -12.19
N ALA A 170 6.57 -3.15 -12.70
CA ALA A 170 5.74 -4.26 -13.13
C ALA A 170 6.35 -4.96 -14.35
N ASP A 171 6.43 -6.29 -14.35
CA ASP A 171 6.95 -7.06 -15.48
C ASP A 171 5.89 -7.30 -16.55
N ASN A 172 4.63 -7.29 -16.15
CA ASN A 172 3.48 -7.49 -17.02
C ASN A 172 2.28 -6.65 -16.55
N GLU A 173 1.23 -6.60 -17.38
CA GLU A 173 0.03 -5.80 -17.11
C GLU A 173 -0.75 -6.33 -15.91
N ALA A 174 -0.80 -7.63 -15.69
CA ALA A 174 -1.51 -8.23 -14.57
C ALA A 174 -0.88 -7.86 -13.21
N GLU A 175 0.44 -7.69 -13.14
CA GLU A 175 1.10 -7.18 -11.93
C GLU A 175 0.71 -5.73 -11.62
N LEU A 176 0.63 -4.86 -12.63
CA LEU A 176 0.13 -3.50 -12.50
C LEU A 176 -1.33 -3.51 -12.05
N ALA A 177 -2.17 -4.31 -12.73
CA ALA A 177 -3.58 -4.49 -12.40
C ALA A 177 -3.76 -4.97 -10.95
N GLY A 178 -2.88 -5.82 -10.44
CA GLY A 178 -2.89 -6.32 -9.07
C GLY A 178 -2.75 -5.21 -8.03
N VAL A 179 -1.78 -4.32 -8.20
CA VAL A 179 -1.62 -3.16 -7.30
C VAL A 179 -2.83 -2.23 -7.42
N MET A 180 -3.28 -1.95 -8.65
CA MET A 180 -4.44 -1.09 -8.86
C MET A 180 -5.71 -1.68 -8.24
N ALA A 181 -5.93 -2.99 -8.33
CA ALA A 181 -7.07 -3.67 -7.74
C ALA A 181 -7.04 -3.60 -6.19
N HIS A 182 -5.87 -3.71 -5.58
CA HIS A 182 -5.68 -3.53 -4.14
C HIS A 182 -6.07 -2.11 -3.69
N GLU A 183 -5.62 -1.07 -4.39
CA GLU A 183 -5.97 0.32 -4.08
C GLU A 183 -7.47 0.59 -4.28
N ILE A 184 -8.05 0.07 -5.36
CA ILE A 184 -9.49 0.17 -5.62
C ILE A 184 -10.29 -0.55 -4.52
N ALA A 185 -9.78 -1.68 -4.00
CA ALA A 185 -10.42 -2.39 -2.89
C ALA A 185 -10.42 -1.56 -1.59
N HIS A 186 -9.34 -0.81 -1.29
CA HIS A 186 -9.31 0.11 -0.16
C HIS A 186 -10.40 1.18 -0.24
N VAL A 187 -10.63 1.74 -1.41
CA VAL A 187 -11.71 2.72 -1.63
C VAL A 187 -13.09 2.06 -1.55
N ALA A 188 -13.28 0.91 -2.21
CA ALA A 188 -14.54 0.18 -2.19
C ALA A 188 -14.96 -0.24 -0.77
N ALA A 189 -14.01 -0.68 0.06
CA ALA A 189 -14.20 -1.03 1.46
C ALA A 189 -14.17 0.18 2.41
N ARG A 190 -13.95 1.41 1.90
CA ARG A 190 -13.93 2.67 2.67
C ARG A 190 -12.91 2.70 3.80
N HIS A 191 -11.79 1.99 3.68
CA HIS A 191 -10.80 1.82 4.75
C HIS A 191 -10.24 3.14 5.27
N ALA A 192 -9.96 4.10 4.39
CA ALA A 192 -9.44 5.42 4.78
C ALA A 192 -10.47 6.21 5.64
N VAL A 193 -11.74 6.14 5.27
CA VAL A 193 -12.84 6.83 5.99
C VAL A 193 -13.11 6.17 7.32
N GLU A 194 -13.05 4.85 7.40
CA GLU A 194 -13.14 4.11 8.66
C GLU A 194 -11.98 4.43 9.61
N ASN A 195 -10.76 4.52 9.10
CA ASN A 195 -9.59 4.90 9.90
C ASN A 195 -9.75 6.29 10.49
N GLN A 196 -10.20 7.26 9.70
CA GLN A 196 -10.49 8.61 10.18
C GLN A 196 -11.58 8.61 11.26
N THR A 197 -12.65 7.83 11.07
CA THR A 197 -13.73 7.71 12.04
C THR A 197 -13.23 7.10 13.36
N LYS A 198 -12.40 6.04 13.30
CA LYS A 198 -11.78 5.42 14.47
C LYS A 198 -10.87 6.41 15.21
N ALA A 199 -10.06 7.19 14.48
CA ALA A 199 -9.20 8.21 15.07
C ALA A 199 -10.00 9.29 15.80
N SER A 200 -11.07 9.80 15.17
CA SER A 200 -11.97 10.77 15.80
C SER A 200 -12.68 10.21 17.04
N LEU A 201 -13.13 8.96 17.02
CA LEU A 201 -13.76 8.32 18.19
C LEU A 201 -12.78 8.18 19.36
N LEU A 202 -11.52 7.82 19.09
CA LEU A 202 -10.47 7.75 20.10
C LEU A 202 -10.17 9.12 20.70
N GLU A 203 -10.14 10.16 19.87
CA GLU A 203 -9.94 11.55 20.30
C GLU A 203 -11.08 12.01 21.21
N TYR A 204 -12.36 11.77 20.85
CA TYR A 204 -13.51 12.08 21.69
C TYR A 204 -13.51 11.28 23.00
N ALA A 205 -13.12 10.01 22.96
CA ALA A 205 -12.99 9.18 24.16
C ALA A 205 -11.89 9.70 25.10
N ALA A 206 -10.72 10.11 24.56
CA ALA A 206 -9.64 10.70 25.33
C ALA A 206 -10.04 12.06 25.93
N LEU A 207 -10.77 12.88 25.17
CA LEU A 207 -11.32 14.15 25.64
C LEU A 207 -12.31 13.92 26.80
N GLY A 208 -13.25 12.98 26.64
CA GLY A 208 -14.19 12.60 27.71
C GLY A 208 -13.48 12.10 28.96
N ALA A 209 -12.48 11.23 28.83
CA ALA A 209 -11.69 10.73 29.94
C ALA A 209 -10.88 11.86 30.63
N SER A 210 -10.32 12.81 29.87
CA SER A 210 -9.59 13.94 30.44
C SER A 210 -10.47 14.88 31.28
N ILE A 211 -11.72 15.08 30.87
CA ILE A 211 -12.70 15.85 31.62
C ILE A 211 -13.02 15.15 32.97
N PHE A 212 -13.20 13.82 32.93
CA PHE A 212 -13.47 13.02 34.14
C PHE A 212 -12.29 12.97 35.11
N LEU A 213 -11.07 12.96 34.58
CA LEU A 213 -9.83 12.86 35.36
C LEU A 213 -9.27 14.23 35.76
N GLY A 214 -9.97 15.34 35.45
CA GLY A 214 -9.57 16.69 35.81
C GLY A 214 -8.34 17.22 35.05
N GLY A 215 -7.98 16.57 33.93
CA GLY A 215 -6.91 17.01 33.05
C GLY A 215 -7.41 17.95 31.96
N ILE A 216 -6.66 19.03 31.66
CA ILE A 216 -6.91 19.87 30.50
C ILE A 216 -6.39 19.09 29.27
N PRO A 217 -7.19 18.91 28.20
CA PRO A 217 -6.67 18.31 26.96
C PRO A 217 -5.57 19.23 26.40
N GLY A 218 -4.32 18.84 26.60
CA GLY A 218 -3.19 19.52 26.00
C GLY A 218 -3.28 19.36 24.48
N MET A 219 -3.58 20.45 23.80
CA MET A 219 -3.26 20.83 22.44
C MET A 219 -2.53 19.77 21.58
N ILE A 220 -3.25 18.75 21.09
CA ILE A 220 -2.79 17.91 19.98
C ILE A 220 -3.18 18.52 18.60
N TYR A 221 -3.86 19.67 18.60
CA TYR A 221 -4.54 20.23 17.44
C TYR A 221 -3.83 21.40 16.75
N GLN A 222 -2.50 21.50 16.83
CA GLN A 222 -1.81 22.53 16.07
C GLN A 222 -0.67 21.92 15.24
N ASN A 223 -0.85 21.98 13.92
CA ASN A 223 0.11 21.76 12.83
C ASN A 223 0.02 20.44 12.03
N THR A 224 -1.17 19.99 11.65
CA THR A 224 -1.31 19.00 10.59
C THR A 224 -2.14 19.54 9.42
N ALA A 225 -1.91 20.76 9.01
CA ALA A 225 -2.44 21.26 7.76
C ALA A 225 -1.66 20.61 6.58
N GLY A 226 -2.36 19.89 5.72
CA GLY A 226 -1.84 19.33 4.46
C GLY A 226 -1.25 17.92 4.56
N ILE A 227 0.04 17.79 4.86
CA ILE A 227 0.76 16.49 4.81
C ILE A 227 0.28 15.52 5.89
N GLY A 228 -0.12 16.01 7.06
CA GLY A 228 -0.64 15.16 8.14
C GLY A 228 -1.97 14.47 7.81
N LEU A 229 -2.84 15.13 7.06
CA LEU A 229 -4.13 14.58 6.63
C LEU A 229 -3.94 13.40 5.68
N LEU A 230 -3.02 13.51 4.70
CA LEU A 230 -2.69 12.43 3.78
C LEU A 230 -2.17 11.19 4.53
N GLY A 231 -1.32 11.39 5.55
CA GLY A 231 -0.80 10.29 6.36
C GLY A 231 -1.88 9.53 7.15
N ILE A 232 -2.96 10.20 7.56
CA ILE A 232 -4.09 9.56 8.26
C ILE A 232 -4.90 8.68 7.29
N PHE A 233 -5.12 9.14 6.05
CA PHE A 233 -5.87 8.38 5.05
C PHE A 233 -5.11 7.14 4.55
N MET A 234 -3.79 7.15 4.56
CA MET A 234 -2.97 6.15 3.87
C MET A 234 -2.38 5.08 4.80
N LYS A 235 -2.59 5.12 6.12
CA LYS A 235 -2.06 4.11 7.05
C LYS A 235 -3.14 3.11 7.42
N PHE A 236 -3.04 1.90 6.91
CA PHE A 236 -4.04 0.85 7.10
C PHE A 236 -3.66 -0.15 8.20
N SER A 237 -4.68 -0.78 8.79
CA SER A 237 -4.49 -1.90 9.71
C SER A 237 -4.24 -3.20 8.92
N ARG A 238 -3.61 -4.19 9.54
CA ARG A 238 -3.43 -5.52 8.91
C ARG A 238 -4.74 -6.15 8.43
N GLY A 239 -5.82 -5.98 9.19
CA GLY A 239 -7.14 -6.49 8.78
C GLY A 239 -7.67 -5.79 7.53
N ALA A 240 -7.47 -4.47 7.40
CA ALA A 240 -7.82 -3.73 6.19
C ALA A 240 -6.98 -4.17 4.98
N GLU A 241 -5.69 -4.48 5.19
CA GLU A 241 -4.82 -5.03 4.14
C GLU A 241 -5.28 -6.43 3.68
N GLU A 242 -5.62 -7.32 4.62
CA GLU A 242 -6.14 -8.65 4.30
C GLU A 242 -7.47 -8.58 3.55
N GLU A 243 -8.34 -7.63 3.90
CA GLU A 243 -9.59 -7.41 3.19
C GLU A 243 -9.35 -6.85 1.79
N ALA A 244 -8.46 -5.86 1.65
CA ALA A 244 -8.10 -5.28 0.36
C ALA A 244 -7.44 -6.33 -0.57
N ASP A 245 -6.61 -7.22 -0.05
CA ASP A 245 -6.06 -8.35 -0.81
C ASP A 245 -7.15 -9.29 -1.31
N LYS A 246 -8.06 -9.70 -0.41
CA LYS A 246 -9.16 -10.62 -0.77
C LYS A 246 -10.11 -10.03 -1.81
N LEU A 247 -10.44 -8.76 -1.68
CA LEU A 247 -11.28 -8.05 -2.63
C LEU A 247 -10.55 -7.81 -3.96
N GLY A 248 -9.32 -7.34 -3.89
CA GLY A 248 -8.51 -7.05 -5.08
C GLY A 248 -8.28 -8.27 -5.98
N ILE A 249 -8.02 -9.45 -5.38
CA ILE A 249 -7.89 -10.72 -6.11
C ILE A 249 -9.21 -11.06 -6.85
N GLN A 250 -10.34 -10.84 -6.22
CA GLN A 250 -11.65 -11.05 -6.84
C GLN A 250 -11.90 -10.06 -7.98
N TYR A 251 -11.51 -8.79 -7.79
CA TYR A 251 -11.66 -7.77 -8.82
C TYR A 251 -10.77 -8.06 -10.03
N MET A 252 -9.52 -8.52 -9.82
CA MET A 252 -8.66 -8.98 -10.90
C MET A 252 -9.30 -10.12 -11.69
N TYR A 253 -9.77 -11.15 -10.97
CA TYR A 253 -10.46 -12.29 -11.57
C TYR A 253 -11.66 -11.84 -12.40
N ALA A 254 -12.55 -11.02 -11.84
CA ALA A 254 -13.74 -10.53 -12.53
C ALA A 254 -13.41 -9.62 -13.72
N ALA A 255 -12.31 -8.86 -13.67
CA ALA A 255 -11.82 -8.04 -14.76
C ALA A 255 -11.01 -8.81 -15.83
N GLY A 256 -10.85 -10.14 -15.65
CA GLY A 256 -10.18 -11.02 -16.60
C GLY A 256 -8.66 -11.09 -16.47
N TYR A 257 -8.07 -10.49 -15.42
CA TYR A 257 -6.63 -10.59 -15.15
C TYR A 257 -6.29 -11.83 -14.34
N ASP A 258 -5.05 -12.35 -14.50
CA ASP A 258 -4.52 -13.41 -13.63
C ASP A 258 -4.43 -12.93 -12.17
N PRO A 259 -5.27 -13.45 -11.26
CA PRO A 259 -5.26 -13.02 -9.87
C PRO A 259 -3.97 -13.41 -9.12
N GLY A 260 -3.22 -14.41 -9.62
CA GLY A 260 -1.92 -14.79 -9.07
C GLY A 260 -0.85 -13.71 -9.24
N ALA A 261 -0.98 -12.83 -10.22
CA ALA A 261 -0.02 -11.77 -10.50
C ALA A 261 0.07 -10.72 -9.36
N MET A 262 -1.00 -10.51 -8.59
CA MET A 262 -0.94 -9.67 -7.39
C MET A 262 0.08 -10.22 -6.38
N ALA A 263 0.05 -11.51 -6.13
CA ALA A 263 0.98 -12.15 -5.19
C ALA A 263 2.44 -12.04 -5.65
N THR A 264 2.70 -12.20 -6.96
CA THR A 264 4.05 -12.07 -7.52
C THR A 264 4.55 -10.64 -7.43
N MET A 265 3.70 -9.65 -7.67
CA MET A 265 4.07 -8.24 -7.55
C MET A 265 4.42 -7.86 -6.11
N PHE A 266 3.64 -8.27 -5.12
CA PHE A 266 3.93 -8.01 -3.72
C PHE A 266 5.24 -8.65 -3.26
N GLU A 267 5.52 -9.90 -3.66
CA GLU A 267 6.80 -10.56 -3.39
C GLU A 267 7.98 -9.78 -3.98
N LYS A 268 7.83 -9.30 -5.22
CA LYS A 268 8.82 -8.46 -5.90
C LYS A 268 9.07 -7.15 -5.16
N LEU A 269 8.01 -6.47 -4.74
CA LEU A 269 8.10 -5.22 -3.97
C LEU A 269 8.80 -5.45 -2.64
N GLU A 270 8.45 -6.52 -1.92
CA GLU A 270 9.10 -6.88 -0.65
C GLU A 270 10.60 -7.17 -0.83
N ALA A 271 10.96 -7.95 -1.86
CA ALA A 271 12.35 -8.26 -2.16
C ALA A 271 13.17 -7.01 -2.51
N LYS A 272 12.59 -6.06 -3.25
CA LYS A 272 13.23 -4.78 -3.57
C LYS A 272 13.40 -3.90 -2.33
N ASN A 273 12.40 -3.87 -1.44
CA ASN A 273 12.48 -3.09 -0.20
C ASN A 273 13.59 -3.59 0.73
N LYS A 274 13.78 -4.91 0.85
CA LYS A 274 14.90 -5.51 1.60
C LYS A 274 16.27 -5.12 1.05
N LYS A 275 16.40 -4.99 -0.29
CA LYS A 275 17.68 -4.66 -0.95
C LYS A 275 18.00 -3.15 -0.95
N LYS A 276 17.00 -2.28 -1.03
CA LYS A 276 17.13 -0.82 -1.05
C LYS A 276 16.07 -0.19 -0.14
N PRO A 277 16.29 -0.14 1.19
CA PRO A 277 15.38 0.53 2.10
C PRO A 277 15.26 2.01 1.71
N GLY A 278 14.03 2.52 1.63
CA GLY A 278 13.77 3.92 1.29
C GLY A 278 13.19 4.17 -0.11
N PHE A 279 13.52 3.35 -1.11
CA PHE A 279 12.98 3.51 -2.48
C PHE A 279 11.52 3.05 -2.61
N ILE A 280 11.11 2.05 -1.81
CA ILE A 280 9.74 1.50 -1.75
C ILE A 280 9.14 1.70 -0.35
N SER A 281 9.86 2.36 0.56
CA SER A 281 9.52 2.41 1.98
C SER A 281 8.18 3.08 2.28
N ARG A 282 7.74 4.03 1.45
CA ARG A 282 6.45 4.72 1.66
C ARG A 282 5.27 3.79 1.42
N ALA A 283 5.25 3.02 0.31
CA ALA A 283 4.19 2.05 0.05
C ALA A 283 4.07 1.04 1.19
N PHE A 284 5.20 0.49 1.69
CA PHE A 284 5.19 -0.44 2.83
C PHE A 284 4.91 0.22 4.18
N ALA A 285 5.21 1.50 4.33
CA ALA A 285 4.88 2.22 5.57
C ALA A 285 3.37 2.48 5.70
N THR A 286 2.68 2.61 4.59
CA THR A 286 1.23 2.80 4.52
C THR A 286 0.47 1.48 4.47
N HIS A 287 1.06 0.44 3.85
CA HIS A 287 0.47 -0.88 3.65
C HIS A 287 1.32 -1.97 4.34
N PRO A 288 1.17 -2.17 5.66
CA PRO A 288 1.91 -3.21 6.37
C PRO A 288 1.50 -4.60 5.89
N ALA A 289 2.43 -5.32 5.26
CA ALA A 289 2.16 -6.63 4.71
C ALA A 289 1.63 -7.61 5.78
N PRO A 290 0.47 -8.25 5.57
CA PRO A 290 0.03 -9.36 6.41
C PRO A 290 1.02 -10.52 6.34
N PRO A 291 1.19 -11.30 7.42
CA PRO A 291 1.93 -12.55 7.35
C PRO A 291 1.28 -13.48 6.33
N ASP A 292 2.09 -14.17 5.55
CA ASP A 292 1.64 -15.14 4.54
C ASP A 292 0.72 -14.55 3.43
N ARG A 293 0.80 -13.24 3.16
CA ARG A 293 0.02 -12.52 2.15
C ARG A 293 -0.02 -13.27 0.81
N ARG A 294 1.15 -13.70 0.33
CA ARG A 294 1.27 -14.44 -0.93
C ARG A 294 0.52 -15.79 -0.89
N ALA A 295 0.72 -16.57 0.16
CA ALA A 295 0.07 -17.87 0.30
C ALA A 295 -1.45 -17.74 0.37
N SER A 296 -1.95 -16.76 1.14
CA SER A 296 -3.39 -16.46 1.27
C SER A 296 -4.01 -16.04 -0.07
N ALA A 297 -3.31 -15.18 -0.82
CA ALA A 297 -3.73 -14.73 -2.14
C ALA A 297 -3.87 -15.88 -3.13
N LEU A 298 -2.84 -16.72 -3.25
CA LEU A 298 -2.85 -17.89 -4.14
C LEU A 298 -3.88 -18.94 -3.73
N ALA A 299 -4.06 -19.16 -2.41
CA ALA A 299 -5.06 -20.09 -1.92
C ALA A 299 -6.50 -19.64 -2.21
N LEU A 300 -6.77 -18.33 -2.17
CA LEU A 300 -8.08 -17.80 -2.54
C LEU A 300 -8.29 -17.88 -4.06
N ALA A 301 -7.31 -17.44 -4.85
CA ALA A 301 -7.39 -17.49 -6.32
C ALA A 301 -7.62 -18.91 -6.86
N ALA A 302 -6.99 -19.93 -6.25
CA ALA A 302 -7.16 -21.33 -6.62
C ALA A 302 -8.58 -21.89 -6.37
N ARG A 303 -9.43 -21.17 -5.64
CA ARG A 303 -10.83 -21.56 -5.36
C ARG A 303 -11.82 -21.03 -6.41
N PHE A 304 -11.41 -20.04 -7.21
CA PHE A 304 -12.27 -19.49 -8.26
C PHE A 304 -12.44 -20.48 -9.41
N PRO A 305 -13.56 -20.44 -10.14
CA PRO A 305 -13.67 -21.15 -11.40
C PRO A 305 -12.53 -20.78 -12.35
N GLU A 306 -12.04 -21.72 -13.12
CA GLU A 306 -10.99 -21.44 -14.10
C GLU A 306 -11.57 -20.63 -15.27
N HIS A 307 -10.87 -19.57 -15.68
CA HIS A 307 -11.10 -18.90 -16.95
C HIS A 307 -10.32 -19.65 -18.04
N GLU A 308 -10.85 -19.69 -19.25
CA GLU A 308 -10.15 -20.29 -20.38
C GLU A 308 -8.83 -19.55 -20.67
N GLU A 309 -8.84 -18.22 -20.52
CA GLU A 309 -7.67 -17.36 -20.68
C GLU A 309 -7.71 -16.19 -19.69
N TYR A 310 -6.53 -15.81 -19.19
CA TYR A 310 -6.32 -14.60 -18.40
C TYR A 310 -5.45 -13.60 -19.16
N VAL A 311 -5.74 -12.32 -18.99
CA VAL A 311 -4.85 -11.26 -19.42
C VAL A 311 -3.65 -11.25 -18.49
N ILE A 312 -2.48 -11.63 -19.01
CA ILE A 312 -1.19 -11.52 -18.30
C ILE A 312 -0.49 -10.25 -18.74
N SER A 313 -0.40 -10.01 -20.05
CA SER A 313 0.22 -8.80 -20.58
C SER A 313 -0.31 -8.49 -21.98
N SER A 314 -0.46 -7.20 -22.27
CA SER A 314 -0.85 -6.72 -23.58
C SER A 314 0.33 -6.12 -24.35
N SER A 315 0.23 -6.09 -25.69
CA SER A 315 1.20 -5.35 -26.51
C SER A 315 1.24 -3.86 -26.20
N GLU A 316 0.16 -3.33 -25.67
CA GLU A 316 0.04 -1.96 -25.28
C GLU A 316 0.81 -1.64 -24.00
N PHE A 317 0.75 -2.52 -22.99
CA PHE A 317 1.60 -2.45 -21.81
C PHE A 317 3.08 -2.32 -22.21
N GLN A 318 3.53 -3.17 -23.15
CA GLN A 318 4.92 -3.14 -23.60
C GLN A 318 5.28 -1.82 -24.30
N ARG A 319 4.36 -1.28 -25.14
CA ARG A 319 4.57 0.01 -25.80
C ARG A 319 4.65 1.16 -24.79
N VAL A 320 3.74 1.19 -23.81
CA VAL A 320 3.72 2.21 -22.74
C VAL A 320 5.00 2.13 -21.90
N LYS A 321 5.39 0.94 -21.48
CA LYS A 321 6.63 0.71 -20.72
C LYS A 321 7.87 1.16 -21.50
N ALA A 322 7.96 0.81 -22.76
CA ALA A 322 9.06 1.25 -23.63
C ALA A 322 9.09 2.77 -23.83
N LYS A 323 7.93 3.43 -23.91
CA LYS A 323 7.82 4.89 -24.00
C LYS A 323 8.27 5.56 -22.71
N LEU A 324 7.84 5.06 -21.55
CA LEU A 324 8.26 5.56 -20.24
C LEU A 324 9.78 5.46 -20.05
N LEU A 325 10.40 4.35 -20.45
CA LEU A 325 11.86 4.18 -20.41
C LEU A 325 12.57 5.21 -21.27
N ARG A 326 12.09 5.48 -22.48
CA ARG A 326 12.67 6.53 -23.36
C ARG A 326 12.58 7.92 -22.75
N LEU A 327 11.43 8.28 -22.16
CA LEU A 327 11.24 9.58 -21.49
C LEU A 327 12.16 9.72 -20.27
N SER A 328 12.34 8.69 -19.49
CA SER A 328 13.25 8.68 -18.34
C SER A 328 14.73 8.81 -18.76
N ASN A 329 15.15 8.08 -19.80
CA ASN A 329 16.52 8.14 -20.31
C ASN A 329 16.84 9.52 -20.95
N ALA A 330 15.90 10.10 -21.70
CA ALA A 330 16.07 11.43 -22.29
C ALA A 330 16.30 12.50 -21.21
N ARG A 331 15.57 12.43 -20.09
CA ARG A 331 15.76 13.37 -18.97
C ARG A 331 17.09 13.18 -18.26
N ALA A 332 17.52 11.94 -18.07
CA ALA A 332 18.84 11.65 -17.47
C ALA A 332 19.98 12.20 -18.32
N THR A 333 19.89 12.06 -19.65
CA THR A 333 20.88 12.60 -20.59
C THR A 333 20.90 14.13 -20.58
N THR A 334 19.74 14.78 -20.54
CA THR A 334 19.64 16.25 -20.46
C THR A 334 20.20 16.78 -19.15
N ALA A 335 19.89 16.14 -18.02
CA ALA A 335 20.44 16.52 -16.72
C ALA A 335 21.97 16.35 -16.64
N GLY A 336 22.52 15.28 -17.23
CA GLY A 336 23.95 15.06 -17.33
C GLY A 336 24.65 16.10 -18.22
N ALA A 337 24.02 16.53 -19.32
CA ALA A 337 24.56 17.56 -20.21
C ALA A 337 24.58 18.95 -19.55
N ILE A 338 23.61 19.26 -18.68
CA ILE A 338 23.60 20.55 -17.95
C ILE A 338 24.72 20.58 -16.90
N GLN A 339 24.96 19.48 -16.18
CA GLN A 339 26.04 19.43 -15.19
C GLN A 339 27.45 19.54 -15.80
N THR A 340 27.65 19.03 -16.99
CA THR A 340 28.97 19.16 -17.68
C THR A 340 29.22 20.54 -18.27
N SER A 341 28.20 21.37 -18.47
CA SER A 341 28.38 22.76 -18.98
C SER A 341 28.71 23.77 -17.86
N ASP A 342 28.40 23.47 -16.62
CA ASP A 342 28.73 24.32 -15.46
C ASP A 342 30.16 24.08 -14.91
N ASP A 343 30.80 22.95 -15.25
CA ASP A 343 32.16 22.62 -14.81
C ASP A 343 33.27 23.16 -15.78
N THR A 344 32.89 23.85 -16.85
CA THR A 344 33.83 24.41 -17.86
C THR A 344 33.77 25.92 -17.97
N GLY A 345 33.23 26.61 -16.96
CA GLY A 345 33.14 28.07 -16.87
C GLY A 345 34.14 28.68 -15.88
#